data_ed54cc042190bde9f5525ec47ea27d23
#
_entry.id   ed54cc042190bde9f5525ec47ea27d23
#
_cell.length_a   1.000
_cell.length_b   1.000
_cell.length_c   1.000
_cell.angle_alpha   90.00
_cell.angle_beta   90.00
_cell.angle_gamma   90.00
#
_symmetry.space_group_name_H-M   'P 1'
#
loop_
_entity.id
_entity.type
_entity.pdbx_description
1 polymer ?
#
loop_
_entity_poly.entity_id
_entity_poly.type
_entity_poly.pdbx_seq_one_letter_code
_entity_poly.pdbx_strand_id
1 'polypeptide(L)'
;VLVVLLILSITFGMMSVSFFNTEQTQWKDMNRRLMVSLNHAKDETTLSGAPIVFQIDEKGWRFLTPNLRDEFYILGDALAPYSWKAQTNVEGTTRFQLDEAGSTQPVVFKMTQGTLSATIHRRRDGYFEIH
;
A
#
# COMPACT_ATOMS: atom_id res chain seq x y z
N VAL A 1 4.81 20.81 -44.62
CA VAL A 1 3.70 21.21 -43.73
C VAL A 1 2.91 19.99 -43.25
N LEU A 2 2.50 19.11 -44.18
CA LEU A 2 1.75 17.88 -43.84
C LEU A 2 2.59 16.90 -43.00
N VAL A 3 3.89 16.78 -43.28
CA VAL A 3 4.81 15.89 -42.54
C VAL A 3 4.99 16.35 -41.11
N VAL A 4 5.08 17.65 -40.86
CA VAL A 4 5.20 18.23 -39.53
C VAL A 4 3.94 17.97 -38.70
N LEU A 5 2.75 18.13 -39.31
CA LEU A 5 1.47 17.83 -38.66
C LEU A 5 1.34 16.33 -38.30
N LEU A 6 1.81 15.44 -39.16
CA LEU A 6 1.81 14.01 -38.94
C LEU A 6 2.69 13.63 -37.74
N ILE A 7 3.90 14.18 -37.66
CA ILE A 7 4.83 13.93 -36.54
C ILE A 7 4.24 14.43 -35.23
N LEU A 8 3.63 15.61 -35.18
CA LEU A 8 2.97 16.15 -34.01
C LEU A 8 1.83 15.25 -33.53
N SER A 9 1.01 14.75 -34.46
CA SER A 9 -0.10 13.85 -34.13
C SER A 9 0.39 12.56 -33.50
N ILE A 10 1.46 11.96 -34.01
CA ILE A 10 2.06 10.74 -33.46
C ILE A 10 2.62 11.00 -32.05
N THR A 11 3.31 12.12 -31.87
CA THR A 11 3.87 12.52 -30.57
C THR A 11 2.79 12.67 -29.51
N PHE A 12 1.68 13.34 -29.82
CA PHE A 12 0.55 13.47 -28.91
C PHE A 12 -0.09 12.13 -28.57
N GLY A 13 -0.26 11.24 -29.55
CA GLY A 13 -0.80 9.92 -29.32
C GLY A 13 0.07 9.08 -28.37
N MET A 14 1.37 9.12 -28.55
CA MET A 14 2.32 8.41 -27.68
C MET A 14 2.31 8.96 -26.24
N MET A 15 2.22 10.26 -26.07
CA MET A 15 2.15 10.89 -24.75
C MET A 15 0.87 10.46 -24.00
N SER A 16 -0.25 10.41 -24.67
CA SER A 16 -1.53 9.98 -24.07
C SER A 16 -1.47 8.52 -23.59
N VAL A 17 -0.91 7.62 -24.38
CA VAL A 17 -0.76 6.22 -24.04
C VAL A 17 0.20 6.06 -22.84
N SER A 18 1.31 6.78 -22.82
CA SER A 18 2.26 6.76 -21.69
C SER A 18 1.59 7.24 -20.41
N PHE A 19 0.75 8.25 -20.47
CA PHE A 19 0.07 8.80 -19.29
C PHE A 19 -0.86 7.77 -18.63
N PHE A 20 -1.70 7.08 -19.40
CA PHE A 20 -2.58 6.04 -18.88
C PHE A 20 -1.81 4.86 -18.30
N ASN A 21 -0.78 4.39 -18.99
CA ASN A 21 0.07 3.31 -18.51
C ASN A 21 0.79 3.68 -17.21
N THR A 22 1.17 4.93 -17.03
CA THR A 22 1.85 5.41 -15.83
C THR A 22 0.96 5.30 -14.60
N GLU A 23 -0.33 5.66 -14.68
CA GLU A 23 -1.25 5.56 -13.55
C GLU A 23 -1.45 4.10 -13.11
N GLN A 24 -1.69 3.20 -14.07
CA GLN A 24 -1.85 1.78 -13.77
C GLN A 24 -0.55 1.17 -13.22
N THR A 25 0.58 1.55 -13.76
CA THR A 25 1.90 1.09 -13.30
C THR A 25 2.16 1.57 -11.87
N GLN A 26 1.88 2.82 -11.56
CA GLN A 26 2.03 3.37 -10.23
C GLN A 26 1.10 2.67 -9.23
N TRP A 27 -0.14 2.37 -9.63
CA TRP A 27 -1.09 1.63 -8.81
C TRP A 27 -0.59 0.22 -8.48
N LYS A 28 -0.09 -0.50 -9.48
CA LYS A 28 0.46 -1.85 -9.30
C LYS A 28 1.69 -1.84 -8.41
N ASP A 29 2.59 -0.88 -8.62
CA ASP A 29 3.81 -0.74 -7.81
C ASP A 29 3.49 -0.40 -6.36
N MET A 30 2.53 0.49 -6.14
CA MET A 30 2.06 0.84 -4.81
C MET A 30 1.46 -0.37 -4.09
N ASN A 31 0.60 -1.13 -4.78
CA ASN A 31 0.00 -2.33 -4.21
C ASN A 31 1.05 -3.38 -3.87
N ARG A 32 2.03 -3.58 -4.75
CA ARG A 32 3.16 -4.49 -4.51
C ARG A 32 3.94 -4.05 -3.28
N ARG A 33 4.26 -2.77 -3.18
CA ARG A 33 4.99 -2.20 -2.05
C ARG A 33 4.23 -2.41 -0.74
N LEU A 34 2.92 -2.18 -0.74
CA LEU A 34 2.08 -2.42 0.43
C LEU A 34 2.11 -3.88 0.86
N MET A 35 1.94 -4.81 -0.10
CA MET A 35 1.94 -6.25 0.19
C MET A 35 3.29 -6.72 0.71
N VAL A 36 4.38 -6.28 0.10
CA VAL A 36 5.73 -6.61 0.56
C VAL A 36 5.96 -6.08 1.97
N SER A 37 5.55 -4.85 2.24
CA SER A 37 5.71 -4.23 3.56
C SER A 37 4.88 -4.95 4.64
N LEU A 38 3.63 -5.30 4.35
CA LEU A 38 2.77 -6.02 5.28
C LEU A 38 3.34 -7.40 5.62
N ASN A 39 3.77 -8.14 4.62
CA ASN A 39 4.33 -9.48 4.82
C ASN A 39 5.70 -9.42 5.50
N HIS A 40 6.51 -8.41 5.19
CA HIS A 40 7.77 -8.16 5.88
C HIS A 40 7.54 -7.82 7.36
N ALA A 41 6.54 -7.00 7.65
CA ALA A 41 6.17 -6.66 9.03
C ALA A 41 5.73 -7.90 9.80
N LYS A 42 4.97 -8.79 9.16
CA LYS A 42 4.57 -10.06 9.77
C LYS A 42 5.80 -10.92 10.10
N ASP A 43 6.74 -11.05 9.18
CA ASP A 43 8.00 -11.78 9.41
C ASP A 43 8.80 -11.16 10.55
N GLU A 44 8.87 -9.84 10.60
CA GLU A 44 9.58 -9.12 11.66
C GLU A 44 8.98 -9.38 13.04
N THR A 45 7.64 -9.43 13.16
CA THR A 45 6.98 -9.76 14.43
C THR A 45 7.27 -11.19 14.86
N THR A 46 7.38 -12.10 13.91
CA THR A 46 7.71 -13.51 14.17
C THR A 46 9.14 -13.65 14.67
N LEU A 47 10.09 -12.91 14.08
CA LEU A 47 11.51 -12.97 14.45
C LEU A 47 11.82 -12.27 15.76
N SER A 48 11.21 -11.11 15.99
CA SER A 48 11.49 -10.28 17.18
C SER A 48 10.57 -10.57 18.36
N GLY A 49 9.40 -11.14 18.12
CA GLY A 49 8.36 -11.31 19.12
C GLY A 49 7.67 -10.03 19.55
N ALA A 50 8.03 -8.90 18.94
CA ALA A 50 7.45 -7.60 19.27
C ALA A 50 6.28 -7.27 18.35
N PRO A 51 5.15 -6.76 18.87
CA PRO A 51 4.01 -6.41 18.03
C PRO A 51 4.28 -5.17 17.20
N ILE A 52 3.70 -5.12 16.01
CA ILE A 52 3.72 -3.96 15.11
C ILE A 52 2.27 -3.59 14.80
N VAL A 53 1.95 -2.29 14.86
CA VAL A 53 0.63 -1.78 14.51
C VAL A 53 0.70 -1.19 13.11
N PHE A 54 -0.20 -1.64 12.24
CA PHE A 54 -0.39 -1.07 10.91
C PHE A 54 -1.58 -0.12 10.95
N GLN A 55 -1.39 1.05 10.38
CA GLN A 55 -2.45 2.05 10.24
C GLN A 55 -2.46 2.58 8.81
N ILE A 56 -3.65 2.63 8.21
CA ILE A 56 -3.88 3.17 6.87
C ILE A 56 -5.03 4.16 6.93
N ASP A 57 -4.86 5.32 6.30
CA ASP A 57 -5.85 6.39 6.31
C ASP A 57 -5.80 7.20 5.01
N GLU A 58 -6.46 8.35 4.99
CA GLU A 58 -6.52 9.25 3.84
C GLU A 58 -5.16 9.83 3.44
N LYS A 59 -4.17 9.77 4.32
CA LYS A 59 -2.81 10.30 4.09
C LYS A 59 -1.86 9.25 3.56
N GLY A 60 -2.07 7.97 3.89
CA GLY A 60 -1.20 6.88 3.51
C GLY A 60 -1.21 5.77 4.54
N TRP A 61 -0.15 4.98 4.57
CA TRP A 61 -0.01 3.93 5.57
C TRP A 61 1.29 4.10 6.36
N ARG A 62 1.30 3.52 7.57
CA ARG A 62 2.46 3.53 8.45
C ARG A 62 2.47 2.32 9.35
N PHE A 63 3.67 1.95 9.75
CA PHE A 63 3.91 0.89 10.73
C PHE A 63 4.44 1.53 12.00
N LEU A 64 3.83 1.20 13.13
CA LEU A 64 4.13 1.77 14.43
C LEU A 64 4.45 0.65 15.41
N THR A 65 5.36 0.91 16.34
CA THR A 65 5.64 -0.02 17.43
C THR A 65 5.43 0.69 18.76
N PRO A 66 4.78 0.04 19.75
CA PRO A 66 4.63 0.64 21.06
C PRO A 66 5.98 0.66 21.78
N ASN A 67 6.24 1.72 22.55
CA ASN A 67 7.38 1.79 23.44
C ASN A 67 6.95 1.56 24.89
N LEU A 68 7.92 1.56 25.81
CA LEU A 68 7.68 1.33 27.24
C LEU A 68 6.87 2.45 27.92
N ARG A 69 6.65 3.57 27.24
CA ARG A 69 5.86 4.72 27.73
C ARG A 69 4.49 4.81 27.12
N ASP A 70 4.03 3.75 26.42
CA ASP A 70 2.78 3.71 25.66
C ASP A 70 2.72 4.72 24.50
N GLU A 71 3.85 5.22 24.07
CA GLU A 71 3.95 6.05 22.87
C GLU A 71 4.24 5.16 21.66
N PHE A 72 3.80 5.60 20.48
CA PHE A 72 4.08 4.91 19.22
C PHE A 72 5.16 5.65 18.45
N TYR A 73 6.09 4.92 17.88
CA TYR A 73 7.07 5.50 16.98
C TYR A 73 7.14 4.72 15.67
N ILE A 74 7.52 5.42 14.61
CA ILE A 74 7.61 4.87 13.27
C ILE A 74 8.84 3.99 13.16
N LEU A 75 8.67 2.78 12.61
CA LEU A 75 9.77 1.86 12.33
C LEU A 75 10.64 2.36 11.18
N GLY A 76 11.90 1.91 11.16
CA GLY A 76 12.91 2.40 10.23
C GLY A 76 12.71 2.04 8.77
N ASP A 77 13.78 2.09 7.99
CA ASP A 77 13.75 2.14 6.51
C ASP A 77 12.97 1.03 5.82
N ALA A 78 13.01 -0.21 6.33
CA ALA A 78 12.33 -1.35 5.73
C ALA A 78 10.80 -1.24 5.81
N LEU A 79 10.29 -0.51 6.82
CA LEU A 79 8.86 -0.30 7.05
C LEU A 79 8.54 1.19 7.06
N ALA A 80 9.13 1.94 6.13
CA ALA A 80 8.95 3.37 6.04
C ALA A 80 7.49 3.73 5.75
N PRO A 81 6.98 4.84 6.32
CA PRO A 81 5.62 5.29 6.02
C PRO A 81 5.51 5.70 4.56
N TYR A 82 4.32 5.54 4.02
CA TYR A 82 4.01 5.89 2.64
C TYR A 82 2.87 6.92 2.61
N SER A 83 3.04 7.97 1.82
CA SER A 83 2.01 8.97 1.57
C SER A 83 1.43 8.77 0.18
N TRP A 84 0.09 8.83 0.09
CA TRP A 84 -0.58 8.67 -1.21
C TRP A 84 -0.14 9.76 -2.19
N LYS A 85 0.13 9.38 -3.43
CA LYS A 85 0.43 10.31 -4.52
C LYS A 85 -0.83 10.83 -5.21
N ALA A 86 -1.95 10.18 -4.96
CA ALA A 86 -3.27 10.54 -5.48
C ALA A 86 -4.29 10.38 -4.37
N GLN A 87 -5.43 11.06 -4.48
CA GLN A 87 -6.51 10.94 -3.50
C GLN A 87 -6.97 9.49 -3.38
N THR A 88 -6.96 8.97 -2.15
CA THR A 88 -7.25 7.58 -1.86
C THR A 88 -8.32 7.48 -0.79
N ASN A 89 -9.32 6.66 -1.03
CA ASN A 89 -10.34 6.29 -0.03
C ASN A 89 -10.00 4.91 0.50
N VAL A 90 -10.12 4.75 1.82
CA VAL A 90 -9.88 3.47 2.49
C VAL A 90 -11.11 3.13 3.33
N GLU A 91 -11.63 1.91 3.14
CA GLU A 91 -12.78 1.38 3.87
C GLU A 91 -12.41 0.07 4.53
N GLY A 92 -13.05 -0.21 5.66
CA GLY A 92 -12.85 -1.47 6.39
C GLY A 92 -11.96 -1.32 7.61
N THR A 93 -11.11 -2.32 7.86
CA THR A 93 -10.21 -2.34 9.00
C THR A 93 -8.99 -1.45 8.72
N THR A 94 -8.94 -0.25 9.29
CA THR A 94 -7.92 0.75 9.02
C THR A 94 -6.76 0.75 10.01
N ARG A 95 -6.90 0.02 11.11
CA ARG A 95 -5.85 -0.13 12.12
C ARG A 95 -5.92 -1.52 12.72
N PHE A 96 -4.79 -2.22 12.72
CA PHE A 96 -4.73 -3.56 13.30
C PHE A 96 -3.31 -3.89 13.75
N GLN A 97 -3.21 -4.86 14.64
CA GLN A 97 -1.94 -5.31 15.18
C GLN A 97 -1.45 -6.55 14.44
N LEU A 98 -0.15 -6.57 14.16
CA LEU A 98 0.58 -7.73 13.68
C LEU A 98 1.36 -8.30 14.86
N ASP A 99 1.23 -9.60 15.13
CA ASP A 99 1.98 -10.25 16.20
C ASP A 99 2.38 -11.67 15.82
N GLU A 100 3.23 -12.28 16.66
CA GLU A 100 3.78 -13.60 16.44
C GLU A 100 2.68 -14.69 16.49
N ALA A 101 1.73 -14.55 17.41
CA ALA A 101 0.66 -15.52 17.62
C ALA A 101 -0.37 -15.54 16.49
N GLY A 102 -0.34 -14.55 15.62
CA GLY A 102 -1.37 -14.35 14.61
C GLY A 102 -2.68 -13.92 15.26
N SER A 103 -3.19 -12.77 14.90
CA SER A 103 -4.48 -12.32 15.41
C SER A 103 -5.59 -13.18 14.81
N THR A 104 -6.53 -13.60 15.64
CA THR A 104 -7.73 -14.31 15.20
C THR A 104 -8.76 -13.37 14.58
N GLN A 105 -8.55 -12.05 14.71
CA GLN A 105 -9.45 -11.06 14.14
C GLN A 105 -9.28 -10.97 12.62
N PRO A 106 -10.39 -11.04 11.86
CA PRO A 106 -10.31 -10.85 10.43
C PRO A 106 -9.91 -9.41 10.09
N VAL A 107 -9.04 -9.27 9.10
CA VAL A 107 -8.63 -7.97 8.58
C VAL A 107 -9.00 -7.91 7.11
N VAL A 108 -9.84 -6.97 6.75
CA VAL A 108 -10.22 -6.69 5.37
C VAL A 108 -10.31 -5.18 5.20
N PHE A 109 -9.60 -4.63 4.22
CA PHE A 109 -9.76 -3.24 3.86
C PHE A 109 -9.67 -3.06 2.35
N LYS A 110 -10.35 -2.03 1.85
CA LYS A 110 -10.41 -1.71 0.44
C LYS A 110 -9.84 -0.32 0.20
N MET A 111 -8.94 -0.23 -0.77
CA MET A 111 -8.38 1.04 -1.24
C MET A 111 -8.97 1.38 -2.59
N THR A 112 -9.29 2.67 -2.81
CA THR A 112 -9.84 3.15 -4.07
C THR A 112 -9.15 4.45 -4.49
N GLN A 113 -8.66 4.49 -5.72
CA GLN A 113 -8.13 5.72 -6.35
C GLN A 113 -8.84 5.88 -7.69
N GLY A 114 -9.80 6.81 -7.78
CA GLY A 114 -10.60 6.98 -8.98
C GLY A 114 -11.38 5.71 -9.33
N THR A 115 -11.06 5.11 -10.48
CA THR A 115 -11.68 3.85 -10.93
C THR A 115 -10.90 2.61 -10.51
N LEU A 116 -9.71 2.79 -9.93
CA LEU A 116 -8.85 1.68 -9.49
C LEU A 116 -9.20 1.30 -8.05
N SER A 117 -9.33 0.01 -7.81
CA SER A 117 -9.63 -0.50 -6.46
C SER A 117 -8.87 -1.80 -6.19
N ALA A 118 -8.59 -2.03 -4.91
CA ALA A 118 -7.97 -3.25 -4.44
C ALA A 118 -8.48 -3.58 -3.04
N THR A 119 -8.73 -4.85 -2.79
CA THR A 119 -9.14 -5.34 -1.49
C THR A 119 -8.01 -6.21 -0.91
N ILE A 120 -7.59 -5.90 0.30
CA ILE A 120 -6.53 -6.61 1.00
C ILE A 120 -7.17 -7.35 2.19
N HIS A 121 -6.80 -8.61 2.38
CA HIS A 121 -7.26 -9.38 3.52
C HIS A 121 -6.15 -10.22 4.12
N ARG A 122 -6.26 -10.50 5.42
CA ARG A 122 -5.33 -11.36 6.13
C ARG A 122 -5.77 -12.82 6.00
N ARG A 123 -4.84 -13.67 5.57
CA ARG A 123 -5.05 -15.11 5.49
C ARG A 123 -4.96 -15.75 6.89
N ARG A 124 -5.34 -17.01 6.97
CA ARG A 124 -5.24 -17.78 8.22
C ARG A 124 -3.82 -17.94 8.74
N ASP A 125 -2.84 -17.94 7.82
CA ASP A 125 -1.42 -18.02 8.18
C ASP A 125 -0.83 -16.71 8.68
N GLY A 126 -1.61 -15.61 8.67
CA GLY A 126 -1.19 -14.30 9.11
C GLY A 126 -0.61 -13.41 8.01
N TYR A 127 -0.37 -13.96 6.83
CA TYR A 127 0.08 -13.20 5.66
C TYR A 127 -1.11 -12.57 4.93
N PHE A 128 -0.82 -11.65 4.05
CA PHE A 128 -1.84 -10.83 3.38
C PHE A 128 -1.97 -11.20 1.91
N GLU A 129 -3.17 -11.08 1.40
CA GLU A 129 -3.50 -11.26 -0.02
C GLU A 129 -4.24 -10.03 -0.54
N ILE A 130 -4.11 -9.80 -1.85
CA ILE A 130 -4.75 -8.69 -2.55
C ILE A 130 -5.61 -9.23 -3.71
N HIS A 131 -6.76 -8.61 -3.87
CA HIS A 131 -7.70 -8.92 -4.97
C HIS A 131 -8.05 -7.69 -5.80
#